data_675e9432121a3806ce456d482d85ec75
#
_entry.id   675e9432121a3806ce456d482d85ec75
#
_cell.length_a   1.000
_cell.length_b   1.000
_cell.length_c   1.000
_cell.angle_alpha   90.00
_cell.angle_beta   90.00
_cell.angle_gamma   90.00
#
_symmetry.space_group_name_H-M   'P 1'
#
loop_
_entity.id
_entity.type
_entity.pdbx_description
1 polymer ?
#
loop_
_entity_poly.entity_id
_entity_poly.type
_entity_poly.pdbx_seq_one_letter_code
_entity_poly.pdbx_strand_id
1 'polypeptide(L)'
;MPAVSVIIPVYNVEPYVARCARSLFGQTLEDIEFIFIDDCTPDRSMEVVREVLEREFPARIPQVRFFRMPVNSGLAKVRMQGISLATGEYLISCDSDDELVSPEAYRLLYGKAVSERLDIVTCNYLKEEASGRRVLVREECSGVRDLLLDKVQGSLVCRLIRRAILPEGLLPSRGSMGEDLVVSLQATLQARSQGHVDEPFYLYRYRPSSISKLQGKEAALGRHRTLVANVRMLVDLLVGTYGYREDSPEIVCFKYYARHCIEPYVGDRACYSLWRETFPEVDAKLLANPCLSLEKKGWFVLIHLHLYDLVKRVTRRLGKKREQA
;
A
#
# COMPACT_ATOMS: atom_id res chain seq x y z
N MET A 1 -7.10 18.86 -19.75
CA MET A 1 -6.64 17.59 -19.15
C MET A 1 -6.47 17.85 -17.68
N PRO A 2 -7.08 17.07 -16.78
CA PRO A 2 -6.93 17.30 -15.34
C PRO A 2 -5.47 17.27 -14.90
N ALA A 3 -5.12 18.06 -13.89
CA ALA A 3 -3.81 18.02 -13.25
C ALA A 3 -3.60 16.67 -12.51
N VAL A 4 -4.63 16.24 -11.78
CA VAL A 4 -4.58 15.01 -11.00
C VAL A 4 -5.82 14.16 -11.22
N SER A 5 -5.64 12.86 -11.43
CA SER A 5 -6.69 11.83 -11.33
C SER A 5 -6.60 11.15 -9.96
N VAL A 6 -7.68 11.18 -9.19
CA VAL A 6 -7.80 10.43 -7.94
C VAL A 6 -8.59 9.16 -8.21
N ILE A 7 -8.00 8.01 -7.87
CA ILE A 7 -8.59 6.68 -8.06
C ILE A 7 -9.17 6.21 -6.73
N ILE A 8 -10.48 5.97 -6.67
CA ILE A 8 -11.19 5.64 -5.43
C ILE A 8 -11.93 4.30 -5.58
N PRO A 9 -11.32 3.18 -5.16
CA PRO A 9 -11.99 1.89 -5.06
C PRO A 9 -13.10 1.91 -4.02
N VAL A 10 -14.30 1.36 -4.35
CA VAL A 10 -15.44 1.33 -3.43
C VAL A 10 -15.99 -0.09 -3.31
N TYR A 11 -15.95 -0.65 -2.08
CA TYR A 11 -16.58 -1.92 -1.76
C TYR A 11 -16.86 -2.04 -0.26
N ASN A 12 -18.15 -2.16 0.11
CA ASN A 12 -18.62 -2.40 1.47
C ASN A 12 -18.06 -1.38 2.51
N VAL A 13 -18.27 -0.07 2.23
CA VAL A 13 -17.73 1.07 3.00
C VAL A 13 -18.77 2.11 3.37
N GLU A 14 -20.07 1.77 3.31
CA GLU A 14 -21.18 2.69 3.59
C GLU A 14 -20.99 3.53 4.87
N PRO A 15 -20.51 2.99 6.02
CA PRO A 15 -20.31 3.77 7.23
C PRO A 15 -19.18 4.80 7.16
N TYR A 16 -18.30 4.71 6.17
CA TYR A 16 -17.06 5.47 6.08
C TYR A 16 -17.03 6.44 4.90
N VAL A 17 -17.63 6.06 3.79
CA VAL A 17 -17.44 6.70 2.48
C VAL A 17 -17.91 8.16 2.43
N ALA A 18 -18.89 8.56 3.25
CA ALA A 18 -19.33 9.96 3.32
C ALA A 18 -18.21 10.91 3.78
N ARG A 19 -17.38 10.49 4.73
CA ARG A 19 -16.24 11.30 5.20
C ARG A 19 -15.14 11.36 4.14
N CYS A 20 -14.85 10.23 3.52
CA CYS A 20 -13.91 10.16 2.40
C CYS A 20 -14.34 11.13 1.29
N ALA A 21 -15.59 11.03 0.83
CA ALA A 21 -16.13 11.89 -0.24
C ALA A 21 -16.03 13.39 0.12
N ARG A 22 -16.37 13.79 1.35
CA ARG A 22 -16.24 15.19 1.80
C ARG A 22 -14.79 15.66 1.79
N SER A 23 -13.84 14.83 2.23
CA SER A 23 -12.42 15.18 2.24
C SER A 23 -11.84 15.31 0.82
N LEU A 24 -12.35 14.53 -0.13
CA LEU A 24 -11.98 14.58 -1.54
C LEU A 24 -12.59 15.79 -2.25
N PHE A 25 -13.90 15.99 -2.15
CA PHE A 25 -14.59 17.08 -2.82
C PHE A 25 -14.24 18.46 -2.25
N GLY A 26 -13.80 18.51 -0.98
CA GLY A 26 -13.31 19.70 -0.31
C GLY A 26 -11.87 20.11 -0.68
N GLN A 27 -11.19 19.39 -1.57
CA GLN A 27 -9.83 19.77 -2.00
C GLN A 27 -9.83 21.08 -2.79
N THR A 28 -8.79 21.90 -2.55
CA THR A 28 -8.64 23.22 -3.20
C THR A 28 -8.02 23.18 -4.59
N LEU A 29 -7.51 22.02 -5.03
CA LEU A 29 -7.08 21.84 -6.41
C LEU A 29 -8.32 21.84 -7.32
N GLU A 30 -8.41 22.82 -8.25
CA GLU A 30 -9.56 22.97 -9.13
C GLU A 30 -9.52 21.99 -10.30
N ASP A 31 -8.34 21.80 -10.90
CA ASP A 31 -8.17 20.96 -12.10
C ASP A 31 -7.91 19.50 -11.72
N ILE A 32 -8.94 18.82 -11.21
CA ILE A 32 -8.88 17.47 -10.66
C ILE A 32 -10.04 16.61 -11.17
N GLU A 33 -9.82 15.31 -11.39
CA GLU A 33 -10.90 14.33 -11.59
C GLU A 33 -10.91 13.30 -10.48
N PHE A 34 -12.10 12.88 -10.08
CA PHE A 34 -12.35 11.82 -9.11
C PHE A 34 -12.98 10.62 -9.81
N ILE A 35 -12.35 9.46 -9.74
CA ILE A 35 -12.80 8.23 -10.40
C ILE A 35 -13.20 7.23 -9.32
N PHE A 36 -14.50 7.19 -9.01
CA PHE A 36 -15.07 6.21 -8.09
C PHE A 36 -15.35 4.91 -8.84
N ILE A 37 -14.78 3.80 -8.36
CA ILE A 37 -14.92 2.49 -8.99
C ILE A 37 -15.63 1.54 -8.03
N ASP A 38 -16.88 1.27 -8.36
CA ASP A 38 -17.74 0.31 -7.66
C ASP A 38 -17.34 -1.12 -8.01
N ASP A 39 -16.78 -1.85 -7.04
CA ASP A 39 -16.45 -3.28 -7.19
C ASP A 39 -17.65 -4.19 -6.91
N CYS A 40 -18.82 -3.84 -7.42
CA CYS A 40 -20.11 -4.49 -7.14
C CYS A 40 -20.44 -4.49 -5.64
N THR A 41 -20.33 -3.30 -5.00
CA THR A 41 -20.61 -3.15 -3.57
C THR A 41 -22.03 -3.62 -3.25
N PRO A 42 -22.20 -4.43 -2.16
CA PRO A 42 -23.54 -4.93 -1.78
C PRO A 42 -24.34 -3.93 -0.93
N ASP A 43 -23.70 -2.84 -0.48
CA ASP A 43 -24.27 -1.82 0.39
C ASP A 43 -24.58 -0.51 -0.36
N ARG A 44 -24.99 0.52 0.34
CA ARG A 44 -25.33 1.84 -0.23
C ARG A 44 -24.16 2.78 -0.40
N SER A 45 -22.92 2.28 -0.41
CA SER A 45 -21.72 3.13 -0.50
C SER A 45 -21.78 4.11 -1.68
N MET A 46 -22.19 3.65 -2.86
CA MET A 46 -22.22 4.48 -4.07
C MET A 46 -23.34 5.52 -4.04
N GLU A 47 -24.49 5.20 -3.45
CA GLU A 47 -25.59 6.14 -3.24
C GLU A 47 -25.17 7.24 -2.26
N VAL A 48 -24.49 6.88 -1.16
CA VAL A 48 -23.97 7.85 -0.19
C VAL A 48 -22.97 8.81 -0.83
N VAL A 49 -22.07 8.35 -1.70
CA VAL A 49 -21.15 9.24 -2.44
C VAL A 49 -21.92 10.23 -3.29
N ARG A 50 -22.95 9.77 -4.04
CA ARG A 50 -23.78 10.65 -4.89
C ARG A 50 -24.56 11.65 -4.06
N GLU A 51 -25.15 11.25 -2.95
CA GLU A 51 -25.85 12.14 -2.03
C GLU A 51 -24.96 13.28 -1.51
N VAL A 52 -23.72 12.95 -1.10
CA VAL A 52 -22.74 13.95 -0.65
C VAL A 52 -22.37 14.88 -1.82
N LEU A 53 -22.10 14.36 -2.99
CA LEU A 53 -21.74 15.15 -4.17
C LEU A 53 -22.84 16.13 -4.55
N GLU A 54 -24.07 15.64 -4.71
CA GLU A 54 -25.20 16.44 -5.20
C GLU A 54 -25.67 17.51 -4.21
N ARG A 55 -25.66 17.18 -2.90
CA ARG A 55 -26.17 18.09 -1.85
C ARG A 55 -25.12 19.08 -1.34
N GLU A 56 -23.88 18.63 -1.19
CA GLU A 56 -22.84 19.41 -0.51
C GLU A 56 -21.82 20.02 -1.49
N PHE A 57 -21.58 19.37 -2.65
CA PHE A 57 -20.53 19.78 -3.60
C PHE A 57 -21.00 19.77 -5.08
N PRO A 58 -22.16 20.40 -5.42
CA PRO A 58 -22.71 20.33 -6.77
C PRO A 58 -21.74 20.88 -7.85
N ALA A 59 -20.86 21.82 -7.50
CA ALA A 59 -19.85 22.36 -8.41
C ALA A 59 -18.81 21.32 -8.85
N ARG A 60 -18.64 20.22 -8.09
CA ARG A 60 -17.71 19.13 -8.40
C ARG A 60 -18.29 18.06 -9.36
N ILE A 61 -19.60 18.07 -9.63
CA ILE A 61 -20.25 17.06 -10.47
C ILE A 61 -19.52 16.83 -11.81
N PRO A 62 -19.07 17.86 -12.55
CA PRO A 62 -18.35 17.67 -13.82
C PRO A 62 -16.98 16.97 -13.68
N GLN A 63 -16.42 16.93 -12.46
CA GLN A 63 -15.11 16.36 -12.16
C GLN A 63 -15.19 14.92 -11.65
N VAL A 64 -16.41 14.38 -11.43
CA VAL A 64 -16.61 13.06 -10.84
C VAL A 64 -17.06 12.06 -11.89
N ARG A 65 -16.37 10.95 -11.96
CA ARG A 65 -16.71 9.83 -12.84
C ARG A 65 -17.00 8.61 -11.98
N PHE A 66 -18.08 7.93 -12.31
CA PHE A 66 -18.48 6.66 -11.66
C PHE A 66 -18.31 5.53 -12.66
N PHE A 67 -17.62 4.48 -12.23
CA PHE A 67 -17.44 3.26 -13.01
C PHE A 67 -17.86 2.07 -12.14
N ARG A 68 -18.53 1.09 -12.71
CA ARG A 68 -18.88 -0.16 -12.03
C ARG A 68 -18.18 -1.33 -12.69
N MET A 69 -17.50 -2.15 -11.89
CA MET A 69 -16.93 -3.40 -12.36
C MET A 69 -18.05 -4.40 -12.75
N PRO A 70 -17.84 -5.26 -13.74
CA PRO A 70 -18.86 -6.24 -14.14
C PRO A 70 -19.15 -7.30 -13.06
N VAL A 71 -18.14 -7.58 -12.21
CA VAL A 71 -18.22 -8.49 -11.06
C VAL A 71 -17.30 -7.98 -9.96
N ASN A 72 -17.51 -8.43 -8.72
CA ASN A 72 -16.54 -8.18 -7.66
C ASN A 72 -15.18 -8.79 -8.04
N SER A 73 -14.22 -7.95 -8.27
CA SER A 73 -12.92 -8.27 -8.87
C SER A 73 -11.75 -8.15 -7.91
N GLY A 74 -11.97 -7.51 -6.76
CA GLY A 74 -11.00 -7.23 -5.73
C GLY A 74 -10.12 -6.03 -6.01
N LEU A 75 -9.57 -5.43 -4.94
CA LEU A 75 -8.88 -4.14 -4.90
C LEU A 75 -7.82 -3.97 -6.01
N ALA A 76 -6.99 -4.98 -6.22
CA ALA A 76 -5.92 -4.92 -7.22
C ALA A 76 -6.44 -4.66 -8.65
N LYS A 77 -7.49 -5.37 -9.07
CA LYS A 77 -8.09 -5.19 -10.40
C LYS A 77 -8.82 -3.85 -10.50
N VAL A 78 -9.48 -3.44 -9.43
CA VAL A 78 -10.18 -2.14 -9.36
C VAL A 78 -9.20 -0.98 -9.51
N ARG A 79 -8.05 -1.01 -8.82
CA ARG A 79 -7.01 0.00 -8.98
C ARG A 79 -6.42 0.01 -10.39
N MET A 80 -6.15 -1.15 -10.98
CA MET A 80 -5.68 -1.23 -12.38
C MET A 80 -6.72 -0.64 -13.35
N GLN A 81 -8.01 -0.90 -13.14
CA GLN A 81 -9.09 -0.27 -13.92
C GLN A 81 -9.08 1.25 -13.73
N GLY A 82 -8.88 1.75 -12.51
CA GLY A 82 -8.76 3.18 -12.22
C GLY A 82 -7.58 3.82 -12.94
N ILE A 83 -6.41 3.18 -12.93
CA ILE A 83 -5.22 3.64 -13.66
C ILE A 83 -5.52 3.74 -15.15
N SER A 84 -6.21 2.76 -15.74
CA SER A 84 -6.56 2.77 -17.16
C SER A 84 -7.57 3.85 -17.54
N LEU A 85 -8.43 4.26 -16.60
CA LEU A 85 -9.43 5.30 -16.79
C LEU A 85 -8.89 6.71 -16.53
N ALA A 86 -7.76 6.83 -15.84
CA ALA A 86 -7.17 8.11 -15.46
C ALA A 86 -6.72 8.91 -16.69
N THR A 87 -7.11 10.19 -16.74
CA THR A 87 -6.76 11.12 -17.82
C THR A 87 -5.85 12.26 -17.38
N GLY A 88 -5.66 12.45 -16.08
CA GLY A 88 -4.83 13.50 -15.49
C GLY A 88 -3.35 13.36 -15.81
N GLU A 89 -2.60 14.45 -15.64
CA GLU A 89 -1.15 14.47 -15.78
C GLU A 89 -0.49 13.56 -14.73
N TYR A 90 -1.00 13.64 -13.50
CA TYR A 90 -0.60 12.78 -12.39
C TYR A 90 -1.79 11.96 -11.92
N LEU A 91 -1.48 10.87 -11.23
CA LEU A 91 -2.47 10.03 -10.54
C LEU A 91 -2.08 9.75 -9.09
N ILE A 92 -3.08 9.57 -8.24
CA ILE A 92 -2.97 9.16 -6.85
C ILE A 92 -4.17 8.29 -6.49
N SER A 93 -4.04 7.40 -5.52
CA SER A 93 -5.17 6.62 -5.00
C SER A 93 -5.69 7.20 -3.70
N CYS A 94 -6.96 6.91 -3.37
CA CYS A 94 -7.53 7.15 -2.06
C CYS A 94 -8.47 5.99 -1.73
N ASP A 95 -8.26 5.34 -0.57
CA ASP A 95 -9.15 4.28 -0.11
C ASP A 95 -10.43 4.89 0.45
N SER A 96 -11.57 4.32 0.09
CA SER A 96 -12.89 4.90 0.38
C SER A 96 -13.34 4.80 1.85
N ASP A 97 -12.57 4.12 2.70
CA ASP A 97 -12.75 4.07 4.16
C ASP A 97 -11.82 5.02 4.93
N ASP A 98 -10.94 5.74 4.22
CA ASP A 98 -9.98 6.71 4.76
C ASP A 98 -10.36 8.17 4.42
N GLU A 99 -9.52 9.14 4.76
CA GLU A 99 -9.76 10.55 4.45
C GLU A 99 -8.46 11.36 4.32
N LEU A 100 -8.53 12.46 3.59
CA LEU A 100 -7.49 13.49 3.59
C LEU A 100 -7.66 14.41 4.80
N VAL A 101 -6.55 14.77 5.45
CA VAL A 101 -6.56 15.64 6.64
C VAL A 101 -6.38 17.11 6.34
N SER A 102 -6.09 17.47 5.09
CA SER A 102 -5.92 18.85 4.63
C SER A 102 -6.66 19.07 3.31
N PRO A 103 -7.41 20.15 3.15
CA PRO A 103 -8.00 20.52 1.86
C PRO A 103 -6.95 20.95 0.83
N GLU A 104 -5.73 21.26 1.26
CA GLU A 104 -4.61 21.68 0.41
C GLU A 104 -3.75 20.53 -0.10
N ALA A 105 -4.04 19.29 0.32
CA ALA A 105 -3.16 18.13 0.11
C ALA A 105 -2.77 17.96 -1.38
N TYR A 106 -3.73 17.86 -2.25
CA TYR A 106 -3.45 17.63 -3.67
C TYR A 106 -2.89 18.86 -4.37
N ARG A 107 -3.24 20.07 -3.94
CA ARG A 107 -2.67 21.30 -4.47
C ARG A 107 -1.17 21.42 -4.14
N LEU A 108 -0.78 21.08 -2.92
CA LEU A 108 0.62 21.12 -2.48
C LEU A 108 1.45 20.01 -3.15
N LEU A 109 0.93 18.79 -3.23
CA LEU A 109 1.60 17.69 -3.93
C LEU A 109 1.82 18.00 -5.41
N TYR A 110 0.77 18.46 -6.11
CA TYR A 110 0.86 18.81 -7.52
C TYR A 110 1.76 20.04 -7.75
N GLY A 111 1.62 21.07 -6.92
CA GLY A 111 2.47 22.25 -6.97
C GLY A 111 3.96 21.93 -6.89
N LYS A 112 4.35 21.05 -5.96
CA LYS A 112 5.73 20.55 -5.85
C LYS A 112 6.14 19.75 -7.08
N ALA A 113 5.27 18.84 -7.53
CA ALA A 113 5.53 18.00 -8.70
C ALA A 113 5.85 18.84 -9.95
N VAL A 114 5.08 19.90 -10.18
CA VAL A 114 5.27 20.78 -11.35
C VAL A 114 6.47 21.69 -11.20
N SER A 115 6.60 22.37 -10.05
CA SER A 115 7.68 23.35 -9.82
C SER A 115 9.07 22.71 -9.88
N GLU A 116 9.21 21.47 -9.42
CA GLU A 116 10.47 20.73 -9.42
C GLU A 116 10.57 19.70 -10.57
N ARG A 117 9.55 19.60 -11.45
CA ARG A 117 9.47 18.65 -12.56
C ARG A 117 9.64 17.20 -12.13
N LEU A 118 8.99 16.82 -11.04
CA LEU A 118 9.13 15.50 -10.45
C LEU A 118 8.21 14.48 -11.14
N ASP A 119 8.69 13.25 -11.23
CA ASP A 119 7.92 12.12 -11.71
C ASP A 119 7.07 11.49 -10.61
N ILE A 120 7.58 11.51 -9.36
CA ILE A 120 6.88 11.02 -8.18
C ILE A 120 7.04 12.02 -7.04
N VAL A 121 5.93 12.31 -6.34
CA VAL A 121 5.95 13.06 -5.07
C VAL A 121 5.28 12.22 -4.01
N THR A 122 5.99 11.99 -2.90
CA THR A 122 5.45 11.28 -1.73
C THR A 122 5.06 12.25 -0.62
N CYS A 123 4.19 11.82 0.28
CA CYS A 123 3.90 12.50 1.54
C CYS A 123 3.79 11.50 2.68
N ASN A 124 3.82 12.00 3.91
CA ASN A 124 3.56 11.19 5.09
C ASN A 124 2.06 10.94 5.29
N TYR A 125 1.71 10.02 6.19
CA TYR A 125 0.33 9.80 6.59
C TYR A 125 0.21 9.57 8.10
N LEU A 126 -1.00 9.78 8.62
CA LEU A 126 -1.37 9.42 9.98
C LEU A 126 -2.05 8.06 9.97
N LYS A 127 -1.61 7.17 10.84
CA LYS A 127 -2.25 5.87 11.07
C LYS A 127 -3.00 5.89 12.37
N GLU A 128 -4.31 5.66 12.31
CA GLU A 128 -5.14 5.51 13.49
C GLU A 128 -5.02 4.08 14.05
N GLU A 129 -4.78 3.97 15.34
CA GLU A 129 -4.77 2.71 16.08
C GLU A 129 -6.17 2.40 16.67
N ALA A 130 -6.37 1.18 17.15
CA ALA A 130 -7.62 0.77 17.79
C ALA A 130 -8.00 1.62 19.02
N SER A 131 -7.01 2.25 19.66
CA SER A 131 -7.18 3.20 20.78
C SER A 131 -7.67 4.58 20.36
N GLY A 132 -7.73 4.88 19.04
CA GLY A 132 -7.96 6.23 18.50
C GLY A 132 -6.69 7.08 18.43
N ARG A 133 -5.54 6.61 18.91
CA ARG A 133 -4.26 7.31 18.79
C ARG A 133 -3.84 7.37 17.33
N ARG A 134 -3.35 8.52 16.89
CA ARG A 134 -2.77 8.72 15.56
C ARG A 134 -1.26 8.71 15.61
N VAL A 135 -0.64 7.90 14.77
CA VAL A 135 0.81 7.76 14.67
C VAL A 135 1.25 8.23 13.29
N LEU A 136 2.27 9.09 13.27
CA LEU A 136 2.87 9.53 12.00
C LEU A 136 3.66 8.37 11.38
N VAL A 137 3.36 8.09 10.12
CA VAL A 137 4.11 7.14 9.29
C VAL A 137 4.79 7.91 8.16
N ARG A 138 6.09 7.69 8.03
CA ARG A 138 6.90 8.35 7.00
C ARG A 138 6.97 7.47 5.75
N GLU A 139 6.69 8.09 4.59
CA GLU A 139 6.69 7.44 3.27
C GLU A 139 7.70 8.08 2.31
N GLU A 140 8.74 8.71 2.85
CA GLU A 140 9.83 9.21 2.03
C GLU A 140 10.54 8.05 1.34
N CYS A 141 10.53 8.07 0.01
CA CYS A 141 11.14 7.03 -0.83
C CYS A 141 12.16 7.68 -1.77
N SER A 142 13.41 7.31 -1.62
CA SER A 142 14.52 7.79 -2.45
C SER A 142 14.81 6.89 -3.65
N GLY A 143 14.16 5.74 -3.76
CA GLY A 143 14.34 4.85 -4.90
C GLY A 143 13.88 3.41 -4.66
N VAL A 144 14.14 2.57 -5.68
CA VAL A 144 13.79 1.15 -5.69
C VAL A 144 14.30 0.42 -4.45
N ARG A 145 15.51 0.76 -4.00
CA ARG A 145 16.15 0.13 -2.85
C ARG A 145 15.32 0.24 -1.56
N ASP A 146 14.67 1.39 -1.33
CA ASP A 146 13.88 1.60 -0.11
C ASP A 146 12.64 0.71 -0.10
N LEU A 147 12.01 0.49 -1.28
CA LEU A 147 10.89 -0.42 -1.45
C LEU A 147 11.32 -1.89 -1.25
N LEU A 148 12.47 -2.29 -1.81
CA LEU A 148 12.98 -3.67 -1.68
C LEU A 148 13.40 -4.01 -0.25
N LEU A 149 13.82 -3.02 0.53
CA LEU A 149 14.26 -3.18 1.92
C LEU A 149 13.14 -2.99 2.95
N ASP A 150 11.89 -2.78 2.50
CA ASP A 150 10.73 -2.54 3.38
C ASP A 150 10.95 -1.33 4.32
N LYS A 151 11.67 -0.31 3.84
CA LYS A 151 11.83 0.95 4.58
C LYS A 151 10.61 1.84 4.49
N VAL A 152 9.89 1.74 3.36
CA VAL A 152 8.62 2.39 3.09
C VAL A 152 7.64 1.35 2.56
N GLN A 153 6.34 1.55 2.80
CA GLN A 153 5.30 0.60 2.36
C GLN A 153 5.02 0.68 0.86
N GLY A 154 5.43 1.76 0.20
CA GLY A 154 5.11 2.01 -1.20
C GLY A 154 3.63 2.28 -1.43
N SER A 155 2.95 2.87 -0.44
CA SER A 155 1.52 3.11 -0.46
C SER A 155 1.10 4.08 -1.57
N LEU A 156 0.12 3.70 -2.38
CA LEU A 156 -0.39 4.53 -3.49
C LEU A 156 -1.22 5.73 -3.02
N VAL A 157 -1.72 5.70 -1.79
CA VAL A 157 -2.50 6.82 -1.21
C VAL A 157 -1.62 8.01 -0.81
N CYS A 158 -0.31 7.78 -0.67
CA CYS A 158 0.67 8.82 -0.33
C CYS A 158 1.67 9.09 -1.47
N ARG A 159 1.34 8.69 -2.70
CA ARG A 159 2.26 8.74 -3.83
C ARG A 159 1.57 9.30 -5.07
N LEU A 160 1.86 10.57 -5.37
CA LEU A 160 1.45 11.23 -6.61
C LEU A 160 2.44 10.81 -7.70
N ILE A 161 1.95 10.15 -8.75
CA ILE A 161 2.77 9.55 -9.82
C ILE A 161 2.42 10.23 -11.15
N ARG A 162 3.42 10.72 -11.88
CA ARG A 162 3.23 11.21 -13.24
C ARG A 162 2.74 10.06 -14.13
N ARG A 163 1.55 10.20 -14.71
CA ARG A 163 0.92 9.12 -15.49
C ARG A 163 1.79 8.64 -16.65
N ALA A 164 2.53 9.54 -17.28
CA ALA A 164 3.39 9.23 -18.43
C ALA A 164 4.57 8.30 -18.13
N ILE A 165 4.96 8.13 -16.84
CA ILE A 165 6.03 7.18 -16.48
C ILE A 165 5.52 5.77 -16.23
N LEU A 166 4.20 5.56 -16.14
CA LEU A 166 3.70 4.19 -15.99
C LEU A 166 3.93 3.43 -17.29
N PRO A 167 4.55 2.23 -17.22
CA PRO A 167 4.82 1.44 -18.41
C PRO A 167 3.52 1.02 -19.10
N GLU A 168 3.50 1.02 -20.45
CA GLU A 168 2.36 0.51 -21.22
C GLU A 168 1.97 -0.91 -20.85
N GLY A 169 2.95 -1.73 -20.49
CA GLY A 169 2.79 -3.10 -20.01
C GLY A 169 2.82 -3.21 -18.50
N LEU A 170 2.21 -2.27 -17.75
CA LEU A 170 2.16 -2.34 -16.27
C LEU A 170 1.65 -3.70 -15.81
N LEU A 171 2.52 -4.44 -15.11
CA LEU A 171 2.17 -5.77 -14.62
C LEU A 171 1.10 -5.66 -13.53
N PRO A 172 -0.01 -6.39 -13.66
CA PRO A 172 -1.06 -6.38 -12.65
C PRO A 172 -0.64 -7.18 -11.41
N SER A 173 -1.04 -6.70 -10.23
CA SER A 173 -0.88 -7.46 -9.01
C SER A 173 -1.61 -8.81 -9.08
N ARG A 174 -1.03 -9.83 -8.47
CA ARG A 174 -1.58 -11.20 -8.38
C ARG A 174 -2.64 -11.35 -7.29
N GLY A 175 -2.98 -10.28 -6.58
CA GLY A 175 -4.01 -10.23 -5.55
C GLY A 175 -3.85 -9.02 -4.65
N SER A 176 -4.69 -8.92 -3.61
CA SER A 176 -4.85 -7.71 -2.81
C SER A 176 -3.77 -7.50 -1.74
N MET A 177 -2.79 -8.39 -1.58
CA MET A 177 -1.67 -8.15 -0.66
C MET A 177 -0.43 -7.75 -1.44
N GLY A 178 0.03 -6.51 -1.20
CA GLY A 178 1.20 -5.94 -1.88
C GLY A 178 0.89 -5.38 -3.28
N GLU A 179 -0.36 -5.10 -3.60
CA GLU A 179 -0.76 -4.49 -4.87
C GLU A 179 -0.20 -3.06 -5.02
N ASP A 180 -0.19 -2.29 -3.93
CA ASP A 180 0.43 -0.96 -3.91
C ASP A 180 1.91 -1.04 -4.26
N LEU A 181 2.62 -2.00 -3.66
CA LEU A 181 4.04 -2.24 -3.92
C LEU A 181 4.29 -2.59 -5.39
N VAL A 182 3.41 -3.38 -6.02
CA VAL A 182 3.54 -3.75 -7.44
C VAL A 182 3.52 -2.52 -8.34
N VAL A 183 2.57 -1.60 -8.14
CA VAL A 183 2.48 -0.37 -8.93
C VAL A 183 3.61 0.59 -8.59
N SER A 184 3.86 0.81 -7.30
CA SER A 184 4.88 1.76 -6.81
C SER A 184 6.29 1.37 -7.23
N LEU A 185 6.64 0.07 -7.20
CA LEU A 185 7.95 -0.40 -7.65
C LEU A 185 8.14 -0.18 -9.15
N GLN A 186 7.14 -0.52 -9.97
CA GLN A 186 7.20 -0.32 -11.42
C GLN A 186 7.28 1.16 -11.79
N ALA A 187 6.50 2.03 -11.13
CA ALA A 187 6.60 3.47 -11.30
C ALA A 187 7.97 4.01 -10.89
N THR A 188 8.51 3.54 -9.74
CA THR A 188 9.82 3.98 -9.23
C THR A 188 10.98 3.54 -10.15
N LEU A 189 10.86 2.39 -10.81
CA LEU A 189 11.84 1.93 -11.82
C LEU A 189 11.89 2.83 -13.07
N GLN A 190 10.80 3.52 -13.41
CA GLN A 190 10.71 4.44 -14.54
C GLN A 190 11.00 5.89 -14.15
N ALA A 191 10.86 6.24 -12.87
CA ALA A 191 11.02 7.60 -12.39
C ALA A 191 12.49 8.07 -12.47
N ARG A 192 12.69 9.29 -13.01
CA ARG A 192 13.99 9.96 -13.08
C ARG A 192 14.15 10.98 -11.95
N SER A 193 13.05 11.44 -11.38
CA SER A 193 13.02 12.46 -10.33
C SER A 193 11.93 12.16 -9.31
N GLN A 194 12.28 12.30 -8.02
CA GLN A 194 11.35 12.08 -6.92
C GLN A 194 11.52 13.19 -5.88
N GLY A 195 10.42 13.53 -5.22
CA GLY A 195 10.40 14.47 -4.12
C GLY A 195 9.48 14.02 -3.00
N HIS A 196 9.58 14.70 -1.88
CA HIS A 196 8.78 14.41 -0.68
C HIS A 196 8.22 15.70 -0.09
N VAL A 197 6.99 15.63 0.43
CA VAL A 197 6.36 16.65 1.26
C VAL A 197 6.24 16.08 2.67
N ASP A 198 6.87 16.71 3.66
CA ASP A 198 7.00 16.15 5.03
C ASP A 198 5.69 16.28 5.85
N GLU A 199 4.61 16.81 5.25
CA GLU A 199 3.31 16.90 5.89
C GLU A 199 2.52 15.60 5.72
N PRO A 200 1.77 15.17 6.76
CA PRO A 200 0.85 14.05 6.66
C PRO A 200 -0.47 14.54 6.05
N PHE A 201 -0.73 14.19 4.79
CA PHE A 201 -1.97 14.58 4.11
C PHE A 201 -3.08 13.55 4.18
N TYR A 202 -2.79 12.32 4.59
CA TYR A 202 -3.70 11.19 4.59
C TYR A 202 -3.90 10.63 5.98
N LEU A 203 -5.13 10.22 6.33
CA LEU A 203 -5.46 9.52 7.56
C LEU A 203 -5.92 8.11 7.24
N TYR A 204 -5.05 7.14 7.51
CA TYR A 204 -5.39 5.72 7.48
C TYR A 204 -6.16 5.36 8.76
N ARG A 205 -7.47 5.16 8.60
CA ARG A 205 -8.34 4.90 9.73
C ARG A 205 -8.28 3.46 10.22
N TYR A 206 -8.49 3.30 11.52
CA TYR A 206 -8.66 1.97 12.08
C TYR A 206 -9.99 1.36 11.69
N ARG A 207 -9.95 0.21 11.01
CA ARG A 207 -11.11 -0.60 10.67
C ARG A 207 -10.82 -2.08 10.99
N PRO A 208 -11.57 -2.72 11.92
CA PRO A 208 -11.33 -4.12 12.29
C PRO A 208 -11.46 -5.09 11.10
N SER A 209 -12.34 -4.79 10.15
CA SER A 209 -12.61 -5.60 8.95
C SER A 209 -11.67 -5.32 7.77
N SER A 210 -10.64 -4.47 7.93
CA SER A 210 -9.64 -4.21 6.87
C SER A 210 -8.89 -5.49 6.48
N ILE A 211 -8.64 -5.69 5.19
CA ILE A 211 -7.94 -6.86 4.65
C ILE A 211 -6.59 -7.08 5.34
N SER A 212 -5.86 -5.99 5.61
CA SER A 212 -4.56 -6.05 6.29
C SER A 212 -4.65 -6.47 7.76
N LYS A 213 -5.84 -6.32 8.39
CA LYS A 213 -6.08 -6.58 9.82
C LYS A 213 -6.88 -7.84 10.10
N LEU A 214 -7.41 -8.51 9.06
CA LEU A 214 -8.07 -9.79 9.23
C LEU A 214 -7.13 -10.75 9.97
N GLN A 215 -7.59 -11.19 11.14
CA GLN A 215 -6.84 -12.10 12.00
C GLN A 215 -7.13 -13.56 11.66
N GLY A 216 -6.23 -14.43 12.09
CA GLY A 216 -6.37 -15.87 11.91
C GLY A 216 -5.43 -16.44 10.84
N LYS A 217 -5.17 -17.71 11.00
CA LYS A 217 -4.24 -18.48 10.16
C LYS A 217 -4.64 -18.48 8.68
N GLU A 218 -5.92 -18.69 8.39
CA GLU A 218 -6.41 -18.75 7.00
C GLU A 218 -6.25 -17.40 6.27
N ALA A 219 -6.55 -16.29 6.95
CA ALA A 219 -6.34 -14.96 6.38
C ALA A 219 -4.84 -14.68 6.14
N ALA A 220 -3.97 -15.09 7.07
CA ALA A 220 -2.53 -14.98 6.91
C ALA A 220 -1.99 -15.81 5.73
N LEU A 221 -2.47 -17.04 5.56
CA LEU A 221 -2.13 -17.91 4.43
C LEU A 221 -2.60 -17.32 3.09
N GLY A 222 -3.81 -16.73 3.05
CA GLY A 222 -4.30 -16.03 1.86
C GLY A 222 -3.41 -14.84 1.47
N ARG A 223 -3.08 -13.97 2.43
CA ARG A 223 -2.15 -12.84 2.21
C ARG A 223 -0.76 -13.31 1.77
N HIS A 224 -0.24 -14.35 2.40
CA HIS A 224 1.06 -14.92 2.07
C HIS A 224 1.13 -15.37 0.62
N ARG A 225 0.14 -16.15 0.14
CA ARG A 225 0.10 -16.63 -1.24
C ARG A 225 0.17 -15.48 -2.25
N THR A 226 -0.62 -14.44 -2.04
CA THR A 226 -0.64 -13.28 -2.95
C THR A 226 0.64 -12.47 -2.89
N LEU A 227 1.19 -12.24 -1.70
CA LEU A 227 2.46 -11.53 -1.53
C LEU A 227 3.62 -12.27 -2.18
N VAL A 228 3.73 -13.60 -1.98
CA VAL A 228 4.77 -14.43 -2.61
C VAL A 228 4.68 -14.36 -4.14
N ALA A 229 3.45 -14.44 -4.68
CA ALA A 229 3.24 -14.34 -6.13
C ALA A 229 3.67 -12.97 -6.68
N ASN A 230 3.35 -11.87 -5.97
CA ASN A 230 3.77 -10.53 -6.34
C ASN A 230 5.29 -10.35 -6.24
N VAL A 231 5.91 -10.79 -5.15
CA VAL A 231 7.38 -10.71 -4.97
C VAL A 231 8.09 -11.50 -6.04
N ARG A 232 7.64 -12.72 -6.37
CA ARG A 232 8.23 -13.52 -7.45
C ARG A 232 8.17 -12.80 -8.79
N MET A 233 7.00 -12.31 -9.17
CA MET A 233 6.81 -11.55 -10.41
C MET A 233 7.72 -10.30 -10.46
N LEU A 234 7.83 -9.56 -9.35
CA LEU A 234 8.70 -8.38 -9.30
C LEU A 234 10.19 -8.73 -9.31
N VAL A 235 10.61 -9.84 -8.71
CA VAL A 235 11.98 -10.33 -8.81
C VAL A 235 12.30 -10.73 -10.25
N ASP A 236 11.39 -11.44 -10.92
CA ASP A 236 11.57 -11.80 -12.34
C ASP A 236 11.71 -10.54 -13.22
N LEU A 237 10.90 -9.51 -12.96
CA LEU A 237 11.01 -8.21 -13.65
C LEU A 237 12.37 -7.54 -13.38
N LEU A 238 12.78 -7.44 -12.12
CA LEU A 238 14.03 -6.79 -11.70
C LEU A 238 15.26 -7.48 -12.30
N VAL A 239 15.29 -8.80 -12.24
CA VAL A 239 16.41 -9.60 -12.74
C VAL A 239 16.41 -9.64 -14.27
N GLY A 240 15.27 -9.98 -14.88
CA GLY A 240 15.15 -10.18 -16.32
C GLY A 240 15.22 -8.89 -17.15
N THR A 241 14.73 -7.77 -16.61
CA THR A 241 14.61 -6.52 -17.38
C THR A 241 15.57 -5.43 -16.90
N TYR A 242 15.76 -5.31 -15.59
CA TYR A 242 16.54 -4.20 -14.99
C TYR A 242 17.96 -4.60 -14.55
N GLY A 243 18.38 -5.84 -14.81
CA GLY A 243 19.75 -6.30 -14.59
C GLY A 243 20.14 -6.46 -13.12
N TYR A 244 19.16 -6.53 -12.20
CA TYR A 244 19.45 -6.86 -10.81
C TYR A 244 19.99 -8.28 -10.71
N ARG A 245 20.93 -8.50 -9.78
CA ARG A 245 21.41 -9.85 -9.51
C ARG A 245 20.46 -10.52 -8.51
N GLU A 246 20.09 -11.75 -8.80
CA GLU A 246 19.19 -12.53 -7.94
C GLU A 246 19.74 -12.76 -6.52
N ASP A 247 21.07 -12.75 -6.38
CA ASP A 247 21.80 -12.92 -5.13
C ASP A 247 22.20 -11.58 -4.47
N SER A 248 21.81 -10.43 -5.02
CA SER A 248 22.09 -9.14 -4.40
C SER A 248 21.44 -9.01 -3.03
N PRO A 249 22.07 -8.30 -2.09
CA PRO A 249 21.53 -8.14 -0.73
C PRO A 249 20.10 -7.65 -0.68
N GLU A 250 19.73 -6.72 -1.58
CA GLU A 250 18.39 -6.15 -1.68
C GLU A 250 17.36 -7.18 -2.14
N ILE A 251 17.65 -7.96 -3.18
CA ILE A 251 16.75 -9.02 -3.69
C ILE A 251 16.59 -10.12 -2.64
N VAL A 252 17.65 -10.50 -1.94
CA VAL A 252 17.60 -11.46 -0.84
C VAL A 252 16.67 -10.95 0.28
N CYS A 253 16.78 -9.68 0.68
CA CYS A 253 15.88 -9.07 1.66
C CYS A 253 14.42 -9.05 1.16
N PHE A 254 14.20 -8.68 -0.09
CA PHE A 254 12.87 -8.61 -0.69
C PHE A 254 12.18 -9.97 -0.74
N LYS A 255 12.90 -11.03 -1.13
CA LYS A 255 12.40 -12.41 -1.07
C LYS A 255 12.09 -12.83 0.38
N TYR A 256 12.94 -12.48 1.33
CA TYR A 256 12.70 -12.78 2.75
C TYR A 256 11.46 -12.06 3.29
N TYR A 257 11.22 -10.82 2.87
CA TYR A 257 10.03 -10.04 3.23
C TYR A 257 8.73 -10.80 2.92
N ALA A 258 8.66 -11.58 1.85
CA ALA A 258 7.45 -12.35 1.50
C ALA A 258 7.00 -13.35 2.57
N ARG A 259 7.86 -13.70 3.54
CA ARG A 259 7.54 -14.63 4.63
C ARG A 259 6.76 -14.01 5.79
N HIS A 260 6.75 -12.67 5.91
CA HIS A 260 6.27 -11.98 7.12
C HIS A 260 4.80 -12.25 7.46
N CYS A 261 3.93 -12.51 6.47
CA CYS A 261 2.51 -12.75 6.70
C CYS A 261 2.24 -13.97 7.58
N ILE A 262 3.08 -15.00 7.48
CA ILE A 262 2.91 -16.27 8.22
C ILE A 262 3.86 -16.43 9.41
N GLU A 263 4.81 -15.52 9.59
CA GLU A 263 5.72 -15.54 10.76
C GLU A 263 4.99 -15.65 12.10
N PRO A 264 3.84 -14.96 12.33
CA PRO A 264 3.10 -15.11 13.58
C PRO A 264 2.55 -16.51 13.84
N TYR A 265 2.58 -17.39 12.86
CA TYR A 265 1.96 -18.73 12.88
C TYR A 265 2.99 -19.85 12.69
N VAL A 266 4.29 -19.59 12.76
CA VAL A 266 5.35 -20.60 12.56
C VAL A 266 5.41 -21.67 13.65
N GLY A 267 4.68 -21.52 14.75
CA GLY A 267 4.42 -22.60 15.72
C GLY A 267 3.53 -23.73 15.17
N ASP A 268 2.74 -23.46 14.12
CA ASP A 268 2.00 -24.47 13.38
C ASP A 268 2.92 -25.14 12.36
N ARG A 269 2.93 -26.49 12.34
CA ARG A 269 3.83 -27.28 11.47
C ARG A 269 3.67 -26.94 9.99
N ALA A 270 2.44 -26.75 9.50
CA ALA A 270 2.20 -26.45 8.09
C ALA A 270 2.67 -25.02 7.74
N CYS A 271 2.44 -24.05 8.63
CA CYS A 271 2.93 -22.68 8.43
C CYS A 271 4.46 -22.62 8.47
N TYR A 272 5.11 -23.40 9.36
CA TYR A 272 6.56 -23.51 9.41
C TYR A 272 7.14 -24.11 8.12
N SER A 273 6.56 -25.22 7.63
CA SER A 273 6.97 -25.83 6.36
C SER A 273 6.88 -24.82 5.22
N LEU A 274 5.72 -24.15 5.09
CA LEU A 274 5.51 -23.13 4.07
C LEU A 274 6.48 -21.96 4.19
N TRP A 275 6.77 -21.50 5.41
CA TRP A 275 7.76 -20.44 5.67
C TRP A 275 9.15 -20.85 5.19
N ARG A 276 9.56 -22.10 5.43
CA ARG A 276 10.82 -22.69 4.97
C ARG A 276 10.88 -22.85 3.45
N GLU A 277 9.77 -23.22 2.83
CA GLU A 277 9.66 -23.44 1.38
C GLU A 277 9.57 -22.14 0.56
N THR A 278 9.26 -21.03 1.23
CA THR A 278 9.16 -19.71 0.59
C THR A 278 10.56 -19.14 0.33
N PHE A 279 11.02 -19.15 -0.90
CA PHE A 279 12.36 -18.69 -1.30
C PHE A 279 13.50 -19.30 -0.44
N PRO A 280 13.63 -20.63 -0.38
CA PRO A 280 14.60 -21.30 0.51
C PRO A 280 16.06 -20.94 0.20
N GLU A 281 16.34 -20.52 -1.02
CA GLU A 281 17.68 -20.13 -1.49
C GLU A 281 18.25 -18.91 -0.76
N VAL A 282 17.42 -18.10 -0.08
CA VAL A 282 17.91 -16.94 0.66
C VAL A 282 18.49 -17.28 2.02
N ASP A 283 18.12 -18.42 2.62
CA ASP A 283 18.45 -18.78 4.01
C ASP A 283 19.95 -18.72 4.30
N ALA A 284 20.78 -19.30 3.42
CA ALA A 284 22.23 -19.30 3.56
C ALA A 284 22.86 -17.89 3.52
N LYS A 285 22.13 -16.89 2.99
CA LYS A 285 22.64 -15.53 2.76
C LYS A 285 22.14 -14.54 3.83
N LEU A 286 21.08 -14.86 4.58
CA LEU A 286 20.42 -13.91 5.47
C LEU A 286 21.30 -13.39 6.60
N LEU A 287 22.04 -14.26 7.28
CA LEU A 287 22.85 -13.84 8.45
C LEU A 287 24.01 -12.93 8.05
N ALA A 288 24.61 -13.15 6.88
CA ALA A 288 25.66 -12.31 6.33
C ALA A 288 25.15 -11.07 5.57
N ASN A 289 23.83 -10.96 5.35
CA ASN A 289 23.25 -9.88 4.54
C ASN A 289 23.38 -8.54 5.27
N PRO A 290 24.08 -7.53 4.68
CA PRO A 290 24.27 -6.22 5.32
C PRO A 290 22.99 -5.37 5.36
N CYS A 291 22.01 -5.68 4.51
CA CYS A 291 20.75 -4.93 4.42
C CYS A 291 19.70 -5.43 5.43
N LEU A 292 19.90 -6.59 6.05
CA LEU A 292 18.97 -7.14 7.03
C LEU A 292 19.34 -6.68 8.44
N SER A 293 18.38 -6.11 9.18
CA SER A 293 18.61 -5.67 10.55
C SER A 293 18.96 -6.83 11.48
N LEU A 294 19.69 -6.55 12.56
CA LEU A 294 20.04 -7.55 13.59
C LEU A 294 18.79 -8.18 14.22
N GLU A 295 17.73 -7.40 14.38
CA GLU A 295 16.45 -7.88 14.87
C GLU A 295 15.85 -8.95 13.93
N LYS A 296 15.75 -8.65 12.63
CA LYS A 296 15.24 -9.61 11.63
C LYS A 296 16.12 -10.87 11.54
N LYS A 297 17.44 -10.72 11.66
CA LYS A 297 18.37 -11.87 11.78
C LYS A 297 18.11 -12.71 13.03
N GLY A 298 17.88 -12.07 14.17
CA GLY A 298 17.52 -12.73 15.42
C GLY A 298 16.20 -13.51 15.28
N TRP A 299 15.16 -12.92 14.74
CA TRP A 299 13.88 -13.61 14.50
C TRP A 299 14.05 -14.81 13.55
N PHE A 300 14.82 -14.68 12.48
CA PHE A 300 15.14 -15.79 11.59
C PHE A 300 15.78 -16.98 12.33
N VAL A 301 16.77 -16.73 13.19
CA VAL A 301 17.41 -17.77 14.03
C VAL A 301 16.42 -18.40 15.00
N LEU A 302 15.62 -17.58 15.71
CA LEU A 302 14.63 -18.07 16.66
C LEU A 302 13.56 -18.95 16.00
N ILE A 303 13.14 -18.63 14.79
CA ILE A 303 12.21 -19.46 14.03
C ILE A 303 12.86 -20.81 13.70
N HIS A 304 14.11 -20.84 13.22
CA HIS A 304 14.83 -22.07 12.90
C HIS A 304 15.08 -22.97 14.13
N LEU A 305 15.27 -22.36 15.30
CA LEU A 305 15.44 -23.07 16.57
C LEU A 305 14.10 -23.43 17.24
N HIS A 306 12.95 -23.14 16.62
CA HIS A 306 11.61 -23.32 17.18
C HIS A 306 11.36 -22.56 18.50
N LEU A 307 12.12 -21.47 18.74
CA LEU A 307 12.04 -20.64 19.95
C LEU A 307 11.18 -19.40 19.78
N TYR A 308 10.71 -19.11 18.58
CA TYR A 308 9.95 -17.89 18.22
C TYR A 308 8.75 -17.65 19.16
N ASP A 309 7.87 -18.65 19.32
CA ASP A 309 6.66 -18.50 20.12
C ASP A 309 6.97 -18.34 21.62
N LEU A 310 8.03 -19.01 22.11
CA LEU A 310 8.48 -18.88 23.48
C LEU A 310 8.93 -17.44 23.76
N VAL A 311 9.84 -16.92 22.95
CA VAL A 311 10.37 -15.57 23.10
C VAL A 311 9.26 -14.53 22.97
N LYS A 312 8.36 -14.68 22.00
CA LYS A 312 7.24 -13.76 21.80
C LYS A 312 6.24 -13.72 22.96
N ARG A 313 6.01 -14.86 23.63
CA ARG A 313 5.19 -14.91 24.86
C ARG A 313 5.87 -14.17 26.02
N VAL A 314 7.18 -14.35 26.18
CA VAL A 314 7.96 -13.67 27.23
C VAL A 314 7.98 -12.16 27.02
N THR A 315 8.29 -11.69 25.80
CA THR A 315 8.35 -10.26 25.48
C THR A 315 7.01 -9.56 25.67
N ARG A 316 5.89 -10.21 25.27
CA ARG A 316 4.53 -9.69 25.52
C ARG A 316 4.20 -9.57 27.00
N ARG A 317 4.63 -10.52 27.83
CA ARG A 317 4.42 -10.46 29.30
C ARG A 317 5.21 -9.33 29.95
N LEU A 318 6.45 -9.10 29.50
CA LEU A 318 7.31 -8.02 30.00
C LEU A 318 6.81 -6.63 29.56
N GLY A 319 6.30 -6.50 28.32
CA GLY A 319 5.69 -5.26 27.81
C GLY A 319 4.47 -4.83 28.62
N LYS A 320 3.53 -5.78 28.90
CA LYS A 320 2.35 -5.50 29.73
C LYS A 320 2.67 -5.07 31.16
N LYS A 321 3.78 -5.58 31.75
CA LYS A 321 4.22 -5.16 33.09
C LYS A 321 4.82 -3.74 33.11
N ARG A 322 5.38 -3.27 31.98
CA ARG A 322 5.90 -1.89 31.86
C ARG A 322 4.82 -0.84 31.63
N GLU A 323 3.67 -1.23 31.08
CA GLU A 323 2.51 -0.36 30.91
C GLU A 323 1.65 -0.22 32.18
N GLN A 324 1.86 -1.10 33.18
CA GLN A 324 1.14 -1.13 34.47
C GLN A 324 1.97 -0.58 35.66
N ALA A 325 3.22 -0.23 35.42
CA ALA A 325 4.14 0.40 36.37
C ALA A 325 4.42 1.85 35.97
#